data_ef46e6ec3e4b80495ba2b0427f874640
#
_entry.id   ef46e6ec3e4b80495ba2b0427f874640
#
_cell.length_a   1.000
_cell.length_b   1.000
_cell.length_c   1.000
_cell.angle_alpha   90.00
_cell.angle_beta   90.00
_cell.angle_gamma   90.00
#
_symmetry.space_group_name_H-M   'P 1'
#
loop_
_entity.id
_entity.type
_entity.pdbx_description
1 polymer ?
#
loop_
_entity_poly.entity_id
_entity_poly.type
_entity_poly.pdbx_seq_one_letter_code
_entity_poly.pdbx_strand_id
1 'polypeptide(L)'
;MHQFTKDYYEDGVRKHISGYEDYKWMPTRSIPEALDIQNHFEFKTCVDYGCAKGFLVNALRIIGCDAWGEDISEYAVQNCHPNVRDYVSLPNDKFYDLLICKDVLEHVEVEDIPSVLKNFKKKSNQFFFVIPLGDNDRFRIREYEVDVTHVTKKDEEWWIKMFESQGMELVKFSYSLGSIKEKWIKPHPHGNGFFILRTSEC
;
A
#
# COMPACT_ATOMS: atom_id res chain seq x y z
N MET A 1 17.07 8.14 8.08
CA MET A 1 15.99 8.77 7.32
C MET A 1 14.68 8.59 8.09
N HIS A 2 14.14 9.62 8.75
CA HIS A 2 12.94 9.52 9.61
C HIS A 2 11.78 10.29 8.98
N GLN A 3 11.31 9.86 7.78
CA GLN A 3 10.22 10.55 7.08
C GLN A 3 8.86 10.29 7.75
N PHE A 4 8.58 9.06 8.17
CA PHE A 4 7.27 8.63 8.68
C PHE A 4 7.23 8.67 10.21
N THR A 5 7.29 9.89 10.77
CA THR A 5 7.28 10.15 12.21
C THR A 5 5.87 10.48 12.73
N LYS A 6 5.76 10.79 14.02
CA LYS A 6 4.54 11.35 14.61
C LYS A 6 3.97 12.51 13.79
N ASP A 7 4.83 13.41 13.38
CA ASP A 7 4.42 14.61 12.64
C ASP A 7 3.75 14.27 11.30
N TYR A 8 4.23 13.23 10.63
CA TYR A 8 3.64 12.74 9.38
C TYR A 8 2.19 12.29 9.57
N TYR A 9 1.89 11.51 10.64
CA TYR A 9 0.57 10.92 10.85
C TYR A 9 -0.40 11.80 11.61
N GLU A 10 0.08 12.64 12.55
CA GLU A 10 -0.79 13.39 13.46
C GLU A 10 -0.94 14.86 13.07
N ASP A 11 0.08 15.44 12.45
CA ASP A 11 0.21 16.89 12.20
C ASP A 11 0.58 17.20 10.75
N GLY A 12 0.46 16.23 9.84
CA GLY A 12 0.98 16.35 8.49
C GLY A 12 0.42 17.54 7.71
N VAL A 13 -0.89 17.73 7.76
CA VAL A 13 -1.56 18.88 7.11
C VAL A 13 -1.08 20.18 7.70
N ARG A 14 -1.06 20.32 9.03
CA ARG A 14 -0.63 21.53 9.73
C ARG A 14 0.84 21.88 9.46
N LYS A 15 1.67 20.86 9.29
CA LYS A 15 3.12 21.02 9.03
C LYS A 15 3.48 21.02 7.54
N HIS A 16 2.51 20.88 6.66
CA HIS A 16 2.69 20.80 5.20
C HIS A 16 3.65 19.69 4.77
N ILE A 17 3.54 18.50 5.38
CA ILE A 17 4.38 17.32 5.08
C ILE A 17 3.59 16.14 4.53
N SER A 18 2.31 16.00 4.90
CA SER A 18 1.44 14.94 4.37
C SER A 18 -0.03 15.37 4.35
N GLY A 19 -0.89 14.54 3.76
CA GLY A 19 -2.34 14.72 3.77
C GLY A 19 -3.03 14.25 5.07
N TYR A 20 -2.26 13.84 6.09
CA TYR A 20 -2.80 13.31 7.34
C TYR A 20 -2.91 14.38 8.43
N GLU A 21 -4.05 14.36 9.11
CA GLU A 21 -4.31 15.09 10.34
C GLU A 21 -5.10 14.16 11.26
N ASP A 22 -4.49 13.74 12.39
CA ASP A 22 -5.08 12.77 13.30
C ASP A 22 -5.46 11.45 12.58
N TYR A 23 -4.43 10.75 12.01
CA TYR A 23 -4.63 9.48 11.29
C TYR A 23 -5.22 8.41 12.20
N LYS A 24 -6.52 8.11 12.02
CA LYS A 24 -7.32 7.27 12.90
C LYS A 24 -8.11 6.19 12.18
N TRP A 25 -8.53 5.20 12.98
CA TRP A 25 -9.36 4.11 12.54
C TRP A 25 -10.71 4.57 12.00
N MET A 26 -11.03 4.14 10.78
CA MET A 26 -12.31 4.40 10.11
C MET A 26 -12.92 3.07 9.62
N PRO A 27 -13.74 2.38 10.43
CA PRO A 27 -14.29 1.07 10.07
C PRO A 27 -15.16 1.10 8.81
N THR A 28 -15.89 2.18 8.59
CA THR A 28 -16.75 2.37 7.40
C THR A 28 -15.97 2.44 6.08
N ARG A 29 -14.66 2.67 6.14
CA ARG A 29 -13.75 2.64 5.01
C ARG A 29 -13.00 1.31 4.95
N SER A 30 -12.35 0.94 6.06
CA SER A 30 -11.38 -0.16 6.05
C SER A 30 -12.05 -1.54 5.98
N ILE A 31 -13.26 -1.72 6.53
CA ILE A 31 -13.96 -3.02 6.46
C ILE A 31 -14.44 -3.33 5.03
N PRO A 32 -15.08 -2.42 4.29
CA PRO A 32 -15.38 -2.65 2.87
C PRO A 32 -14.13 -2.94 2.03
N GLU A 33 -13.02 -2.20 2.22
CA GLU A 33 -11.75 -2.47 1.54
C GLU A 33 -11.25 -3.89 1.83
N ALA A 34 -11.31 -4.35 3.09
CA ALA A 34 -10.90 -5.69 3.49
C ALA A 34 -11.78 -6.79 2.86
N LEU A 35 -13.11 -6.57 2.80
CA LEU A 35 -14.05 -7.50 2.13
C LEU A 35 -13.76 -7.60 0.63
N ASP A 36 -13.46 -6.49 -0.03
CA ASP A 36 -13.08 -6.50 -1.44
C ASP A 36 -11.80 -7.31 -1.67
N ILE A 37 -10.79 -7.16 -0.81
CA ILE A 37 -9.56 -7.95 -0.90
C ILE A 37 -9.87 -9.44 -0.69
N GLN A 38 -10.62 -9.80 0.37
CA GLN A 38 -10.98 -11.19 0.64
C GLN A 38 -11.77 -11.84 -0.51
N ASN A 39 -12.63 -11.08 -1.19
CA ASN A 39 -13.45 -11.58 -2.30
C ASN A 39 -12.67 -11.72 -3.63
N HIS A 40 -11.55 -11.01 -3.79
CA HIS A 40 -10.79 -10.99 -5.04
C HIS A 40 -9.56 -11.88 -5.03
N PHE A 41 -9.09 -12.31 -3.86
CA PHE A 41 -7.86 -13.08 -3.72
C PHE A 41 -8.09 -14.37 -2.92
N GLU A 42 -7.47 -15.45 -3.35
CA GLU A 42 -7.37 -16.69 -2.58
C GLU A 42 -6.06 -16.66 -1.78
N PHE A 43 -6.15 -16.68 -0.46
CA PHE A 43 -5.01 -16.73 0.45
C PHE A 43 -5.42 -17.29 1.82
N LYS A 44 -4.49 -17.90 2.52
CA LYS A 44 -4.62 -18.27 3.93
C LYS A 44 -4.02 -17.17 4.83
N THR A 45 -2.87 -16.66 4.42
CA THR A 45 -2.12 -15.62 5.14
C THR A 45 -1.87 -14.42 4.23
N CYS A 46 -1.96 -13.19 4.75
CA CYS A 46 -1.58 -12.00 4.01
C CYS A 46 -0.79 -11.02 4.86
N VAL A 47 -0.01 -10.17 4.18
CA VAL A 47 0.68 -9.04 4.79
C VAL A 47 0.30 -7.75 4.10
N ASP A 48 -0.03 -6.71 4.88
CA ASP A 48 -0.15 -5.32 4.45
C ASP A 48 1.22 -4.65 4.67
N TYR A 49 1.98 -4.46 3.58
CA TYR A 49 3.30 -3.85 3.63
C TYR A 49 3.17 -2.33 3.47
N GLY A 50 3.71 -1.58 4.45
CA GLY A 50 3.43 -0.16 4.63
C GLY A 50 2.08 0.05 5.33
N CYS A 51 1.77 -0.80 6.31
CA CYS A 51 0.47 -0.85 6.98
C CYS A 51 0.18 0.37 7.87
N ALA A 52 1.13 1.29 8.05
CA ALA A 52 1.03 2.41 8.99
C ALA A 52 0.58 1.94 10.39
N LYS A 53 -0.49 2.48 10.94
CA LYS A 53 -1.05 2.07 12.22
C LYS A 53 -1.89 0.76 12.17
N GLY A 54 -1.78 -0.04 11.10
CA GLY A 54 -2.39 -1.36 10.98
C GLY A 54 -3.92 -1.35 10.82
N PHE A 55 -4.50 -0.31 10.25
CA PHE A 55 -5.97 -0.21 10.15
C PHE A 55 -6.56 -1.20 9.13
N LEU A 56 -5.89 -1.44 7.99
CA LEU A 56 -6.32 -2.48 7.06
C LEU A 56 -6.11 -3.87 7.66
N VAL A 57 -5.00 -4.08 8.38
CA VAL A 57 -4.75 -5.34 9.11
C VAL A 57 -5.88 -5.61 10.11
N ASN A 58 -6.29 -4.58 10.90
CA ASN A 58 -7.40 -4.72 11.83
C ASN A 58 -8.71 -5.09 11.13
N ALA A 59 -9.01 -4.47 9.98
CA ALA A 59 -10.20 -4.79 9.21
C ALA A 59 -10.18 -6.23 8.67
N LEU A 60 -9.06 -6.67 8.09
CA LEU A 60 -8.89 -8.03 7.59
C LEU A 60 -9.05 -9.07 8.71
N ARG A 61 -8.50 -8.80 9.90
CA ARG A 61 -8.66 -9.70 11.05
C ARG A 61 -10.09 -9.72 11.59
N ILE A 62 -10.80 -8.60 11.60
CA ILE A 62 -12.23 -8.55 11.98
C ILE A 62 -13.08 -9.46 11.10
N ILE A 63 -12.79 -9.55 9.81
CA ILE A 63 -13.52 -10.42 8.87
C ILE A 63 -12.98 -11.85 8.80
N GLY A 64 -12.03 -12.22 9.69
CA GLY A 64 -11.54 -13.58 9.86
C GLY A 64 -10.32 -13.96 9.03
N CYS A 65 -9.63 -13.00 8.36
CA CYS A 65 -8.38 -13.27 7.65
C CYS A 65 -7.20 -13.37 8.63
N ASP A 66 -6.23 -14.25 8.36
CA ASP A 66 -4.94 -14.26 9.05
C ASP A 66 -4.01 -13.21 8.43
N ALA A 67 -4.22 -11.96 8.82
CA ALA A 67 -3.55 -10.77 8.29
C ALA A 67 -2.47 -10.25 9.23
N TRP A 68 -1.35 -9.85 8.66
CA TRP A 68 -0.19 -9.26 9.33
C TRP A 68 0.11 -7.90 8.72
N GLY A 69 0.85 -7.07 9.44
CA GLY A 69 1.28 -5.76 8.94
C GLY A 69 2.77 -5.54 9.15
N GLU A 70 3.39 -4.92 8.18
CA GLU A 70 4.78 -4.48 8.27
C GLU A 70 4.88 -3.01 7.88
N ASP A 71 5.61 -2.22 8.66
CA ASP A 71 5.89 -0.82 8.35
C ASP A 71 7.31 -0.45 8.78
N ILE A 72 7.97 0.41 8.00
CA ILE A 72 9.31 0.91 8.33
C ILE A 72 9.30 1.97 9.43
N SER A 73 8.14 2.56 9.71
CA SER A 73 7.94 3.57 10.74
C SER A 73 7.83 2.94 12.13
N GLU A 74 8.87 3.09 12.94
CA GLU A 74 8.80 2.70 14.35
C GLU A 74 7.64 3.38 15.08
N TYR A 75 7.37 4.67 14.75
CA TYR A 75 6.24 5.40 15.34
C TYR A 75 4.90 4.73 15.01
N ALA A 76 4.68 4.37 13.75
CA ALA A 76 3.44 3.73 13.32
C ALA A 76 3.24 2.36 13.99
N VAL A 77 4.29 1.53 14.02
CA VAL A 77 4.27 0.21 14.68
C VAL A 77 3.98 0.34 16.17
N GLN A 78 4.65 1.24 16.88
CA GLN A 78 4.44 1.46 18.32
C GLN A 78 3.07 2.05 18.65
N ASN A 79 2.45 2.77 17.71
CA ASN A 79 1.15 3.41 17.87
C ASN A 79 0.07 2.75 16.98
N CYS A 80 0.25 1.49 16.62
CA CYS A 80 -0.73 0.75 15.85
C CYS A 80 -2.04 0.51 16.64
N HIS A 81 -3.10 0.15 15.92
CA HIS A 81 -4.39 -0.13 16.53
C HIS A 81 -4.27 -1.23 17.61
N PRO A 82 -4.84 -1.06 18.81
CA PRO A 82 -4.65 -1.99 19.95
C PRO A 82 -4.93 -3.46 19.63
N ASN A 83 -5.92 -3.73 18.78
CA ASN A 83 -6.32 -5.10 18.41
C ASN A 83 -5.27 -5.83 17.55
N VAL A 84 -4.29 -5.13 16.99
CA VAL A 84 -3.31 -5.72 16.06
C VAL A 84 -1.86 -5.55 16.52
N ARG A 85 -1.63 -5.23 17.80
CA ARG A 85 -0.27 -5.07 18.34
C ARG A 85 0.62 -6.28 18.16
N ASP A 86 0.05 -7.47 18.24
CA ASP A 86 0.78 -8.72 18.07
C ASP A 86 0.96 -9.13 16.60
N TYR A 87 0.38 -8.37 15.68
CA TYR A 87 0.32 -8.67 14.24
C TYR A 87 0.98 -7.60 13.38
N VAL A 88 1.43 -6.49 13.97
CA VAL A 88 2.12 -5.40 13.27
C VAL A 88 3.55 -5.30 13.77
N SER A 89 4.51 -5.25 12.85
CA SER A 89 5.95 -5.21 13.18
C SER A 89 6.73 -4.36 12.18
N LEU A 90 7.99 -4.11 12.51
CA LEU A 90 8.98 -3.71 11.51
C LEU A 90 9.18 -4.85 10.50
N PRO A 91 9.68 -4.57 9.28
CA PRO A 91 9.91 -5.59 8.25
C PRO A 91 10.71 -6.78 8.77
N ASN A 92 10.26 -8.00 8.45
CA ASN A 92 10.84 -9.27 8.86
C ASN A 92 10.96 -10.23 7.66
N ASP A 93 11.41 -11.48 7.86
CA ASP A 93 11.64 -12.47 6.79
C ASP A 93 10.48 -13.48 6.62
N LYS A 94 9.31 -13.21 7.21
CA LYS A 94 8.16 -14.12 7.12
C LYS A 94 7.58 -14.13 5.70
N PHE A 95 7.14 -15.32 5.25
CA PHE A 95 6.49 -15.53 3.96
C PHE A 95 4.97 -15.61 4.13
N TYR A 96 4.23 -15.06 3.15
CA TYR A 96 2.77 -14.97 3.14
C TYR A 96 2.22 -15.38 1.77
N ASP A 97 0.96 -15.82 1.71
CA ASP A 97 0.32 -16.18 0.45
C ASP A 97 0.01 -14.95 -0.42
N LEU A 98 -0.32 -13.80 0.21
CA LEU A 98 -0.59 -12.53 -0.46
C LEU A 98 0.18 -11.38 0.20
N LEU A 99 0.88 -10.57 -0.60
CA LEU A 99 1.44 -9.28 -0.18
C LEU A 99 0.58 -8.15 -0.76
N ILE A 100 -0.01 -7.36 0.12
CA ILE A 100 -0.74 -6.14 -0.19
C ILE A 100 0.21 -4.96 0.03
N CYS A 101 0.29 -4.05 -0.94
CA CYS A 101 1.10 -2.83 -0.84
C CYS A 101 0.30 -1.67 -1.43
N LYS A 102 -0.28 -0.85 -0.56
CA LYS A 102 -1.21 0.21 -0.94
C LYS A 102 -0.71 1.56 -0.46
N ASP A 103 -0.50 2.49 -1.39
CA ASP A 103 0.00 3.84 -1.10
C ASP A 103 1.39 3.82 -0.42
N VAL A 104 2.35 3.11 -1.06
CA VAL A 104 3.72 2.92 -0.53
C VAL A 104 4.79 3.17 -1.60
N LEU A 105 4.62 2.60 -2.80
CA LEU A 105 5.68 2.63 -3.82
C LEU A 105 5.95 4.03 -4.39
N GLU A 106 4.99 4.94 -4.31
CA GLU A 106 5.15 6.35 -4.64
C GLU A 106 6.11 7.09 -3.69
N HIS A 107 6.36 6.55 -2.50
CA HIS A 107 7.32 7.09 -1.53
C HIS A 107 8.75 6.57 -1.74
N VAL A 108 8.95 5.62 -2.62
CA VAL A 108 10.25 4.99 -2.90
C VAL A 108 10.89 5.69 -4.09
N GLU A 109 12.15 6.10 -3.96
CA GLU A 109 12.91 6.64 -5.11
C GLU A 109 13.01 5.59 -6.23
N VAL A 110 12.98 6.05 -7.47
CA VAL A 110 12.97 5.17 -8.67
C VAL A 110 14.11 4.16 -8.64
N GLU A 111 15.29 4.58 -8.19
CA GLU A 111 16.50 3.77 -8.11
C GLU A 111 16.39 2.64 -7.07
N ASP A 112 15.58 2.82 -6.04
CA ASP A 112 15.41 1.86 -4.95
C ASP A 112 14.26 0.86 -5.20
N ILE A 113 13.33 1.16 -6.11
CA ILE A 113 12.19 0.30 -6.42
C ILE A 113 12.59 -1.14 -6.75
N PRO A 114 13.62 -1.41 -7.60
CA PRO A 114 14.05 -2.78 -7.89
C PRO A 114 14.45 -3.57 -6.64
N SER A 115 15.11 -2.90 -5.68
CA SER A 115 15.52 -3.52 -4.40
C SER A 115 14.30 -3.86 -3.53
N VAL A 116 13.32 -2.95 -3.46
CA VAL A 116 12.06 -3.16 -2.73
C VAL A 116 11.28 -4.34 -3.32
N LEU A 117 11.10 -4.37 -4.66
CA LEU A 117 10.40 -5.45 -5.34
C LEU A 117 11.10 -6.81 -5.17
N LYS A 118 12.43 -6.82 -5.19
CA LYS A 118 13.20 -8.03 -4.87
C LYS A 118 12.93 -8.54 -3.45
N ASN A 119 12.79 -7.64 -2.48
CA ASN A 119 12.43 -8.01 -1.11
C ASN A 119 10.98 -8.50 -1.01
N PHE A 120 10.02 -7.92 -1.75
CA PHE A 120 8.65 -8.41 -1.81
C PHE A 120 8.56 -9.85 -2.32
N LYS A 121 9.37 -10.22 -3.34
CA LYS A 121 9.43 -11.60 -3.86
C LYS A 121 9.97 -12.62 -2.86
N LYS A 122 10.68 -12.20 -1.81
CA LYS A 122 11.07 -13.09 -0.71
C LYS A 122 9.93 -13.34 0.28
N LYS A 123 8.88 -12.49 0.24
CA LYS A 123 7.76 -12.52 1.19
C LYS A 123 6.48 -13.13 0.63
N SER A 124 6.31 -13.13 -0.69
CA SER A 124 5.11 -13.68 -1.34
C SER A 124 5.39 -14.01 -2.80
N ASN A 125 4.50 -14.84 -3.37
CA ASN A 125 4.43 -15.08 -4.81
C ASN A 125 3.22 -14.41 -5.47
N GLN A 126 2.30 -13.81 -4.68
CA GLN A 126 1.13 -13.10 -5.16
C GLN A 126 1.10 -11.70 -4.55
N PHE A 127 0.87 -10.69 -5.40
CA PHE A 127 0.95 -9.29 -4.99
C PHE A 127 -0.29 -8.52 -5.43
N PHE A 128 -0.74 -7.63 -4.57
CA PHE A 128 -1.74 -6.64 -4.86
C PHE A 128 -1.19 -5.24 -4.55
N PHE A 129 -0.93 -4.46 -5.59
CA PHE A 129 -0.42 -3.10 -5.43
C PHE A 129 -1.48 -2.08 -5.83
N VAL A 130 -1.62 -1.04 -5.02
CA VAL A 130 -2.43 0.14 -5.33
C VAL A 130 -1.55 1.37 -5.26
N ILE A 131 -1.39 2.05 -6.40
CA ILE A 131 -0.39 3.11 -6.56
C ILE A 131 -1.05 4.35 -7.16
N PRO A 132 -0.86 5.55 -6.58
CA PRO A 132 -1.15 6.82 -7.23
C PRO A 132 -0.41 6.94 -8.57
N LEU A 133 -1.15 7.21 -9.65
CA LEU A 133 -0.56 7.38 -10.97
C LEU A 133 -0.23 8.83 -11.27
N GLY A 134 0.84 9.01 -12.05
CA GLY A 134 1.30 10.32 -12.50
C GLY A 134 1.71 10.32 -13.95
N ASP A 135 1.67 11.51 -14.56
CA ASP A 135 2.15 11.80 -15.91
C ASP A 135 3.03 13.06 -15.88
N ASN A 136 4.13 13.06 -16.62
CA ASN A 136 5.03 14.21 -16.72
C ASN A 136 5.45 14.79 -15.36
N ASP A 137 5.84 13.90 -14.42
CA ASP A 137 6.28 14.20 -13.06
C ASP A 137 5.22 14.91 -12.19
N ARG A 138 3.93 14.69 -12.48
CA ARG A 138 2.79 15.15 -11.68
C ARG A 138 1.81 14.02 -11.44
N PHE A 139 1.22 13.96 -10.25
CA PHE A 139 0.12 13.03 -10.00
C PHE A 139 -1.14 13.46 -10.76
N ARG A 140 -1.90 12.47 -11.25
CA ARG A 140 -3.22 12.70 -11.88
C ARG A 140 -4.25 13.23 -10.88
N ILE A 141 -4.08 12.92 -9.59
CA ILE A 141 -4.84 13.47 -8.47
C ILE A 141 -3.98 14.54 -7.80
N ARG A 142 -4.38 15.80 -7.95
CA ARG A 142 -3.61 16.95 -7.46
C ARG A 142 -3.36 16.91 -5.95
N GLU A 143 -4.30 16.36 -5.20
CA GLU A 143 -4.21 16.24 -3.74
C GLU A 143 -3.04 15.36 -3.28
N TYR A 144 -2.54 14.46 -4.11
CA TYR A 144 -1.35 13.67 -3.80
C TYR A 144 -0.04 14.47 -3.83
N GLU A 145 -0.05 15.66 -4.45
CA GLU A 145 1.12 16.56 -4.43
C GLU A 145 1.36 17.23 -3.05
N VAL A 146 0.38 17.17 -2.14
CA VAL A 146 0.51 17.75 -0.79
C VAL A 146 1.48 16.95 0.08
N ASP A 147 1.62 15.66 -0.20
CA ASP A 147 2.56 14.81 0.52
C ASP A 147 3.98 14.97 -0.05
N VAL A 148 4.86 15.59 0.72
CA VAL A 148 6.23 15.88 0.28
C VAL A 148 7.11 14.63 0.16
N THR A 149 6.63 13.49 0.66
CA THR A 149 7.32 12.22 0.57
C THR A 149 6.96 11.42 -0.69
N HIS A 150 6.01 11.91 -1.48
CA HIS A 150 5.65 11.34 -2.78
C HIS A 150 6.67 11.72 -3.85
N VAL A 151 7.61 10.85 -4.11
CA VAL A 151 8.76 11.10 -5.00
C VAL A 151 8.62 10.43 -6.38
N THR A 152 7.90 9.31 -6.48
CA THR A 152 7.76 8.55 -7.73
C THR A 152 6.37 8.73 -8.34
N LYS A 153 6.30 9.49 -9.44
CA LYS A 153 5.07 9.91 -10.13
C LYS A 153 5.08 9.36 -11.56
N LYS A 154 4.72 8.08 -11.70
CA LYS A 154 4.80 7.34 -12.97
C LYS A 154 3.43 6.84 -13.39
N ASP A 155 3.27 6.65 -14.71
CA ASP A 155 2.07 6.07 -15.30
C ASP A 155 2.03 4.53 -15.15
N GLU A 156 0.90 3.95 -15.52
CA GLU A 156 0.69 2.51 -15.45
C GLU A 156 1.64 1.70 -16.34
N GLU A 157 1.99 2.22 -17.52
CA GLU A 157 2.89 1.50 -18.43
C GLU A 157 4.31 1.42 -17.85
N TRP A 158 4.77 2.48 -17.21
CA TRP A 158 6.05 2.50 -16.54
C TRP A 158 6.08 1.50 -15.38
N TRP A 159 5.03 1.47 -14.55
CA TRP A 159 4.93 0.53 -13.43
C TRP A 159 4.89 -0.92 -13.92
N ILE A 160 4.11 -1.23 -14.96
CA ILE A 160 4.04 -2.57 -15.56
C ILE A 160 5.43 -3.01 -16.02
N LYS A 161 6.14 -2.18 -16.81
CA LYS A 161 7.49 -2.47 -17.27
C LYS A 161 8.49 -2.68 -16.12
N MET A 162 8.36 -1.89 -15.06
CA MET A 162 9.19 -2.04 -13.85
C MET A 162 8.95 -3.40 -13.21
N PHE A 163 7.69 -3.81 -12.99
CA PHE A 163 7.35 -5.10 -12.40
C PHE A 163 7.85 -6.28 -13.25
N GLU A 164 7.61 -6.24 -14.55
CA GLU A 164 8.08 -7.26 -15.50
C GLU A 164 9.61 -7.37 -15.48
N SER A 165 10.32 -6.25 -15.46
CA SER A 165 11.79 -6.22 -15.38
C SER A 165 12.33 -6.88 -14.11
N GLN A 166 11.53 -6.94 -13.05
CA GLN A 166 11.88 -7.59 -11.79
C GLN A 166 11.34 -9.03 -11.69
N GLY A 167 10.82 -9.62 -12.80
CA GLY A 167 10.28 -10.98 -12.82
C GLY A 167 8.97 -11.10 -12.05
N MET A 168 8.12 -10.10 -12.11
CA MET A 168 6.74 -10.13 -11.68
C MET A 168 5.84 -10.08 -12.91
N GLU A 169 4.98 -11.07 -13.08
CA GLU A 169 4.02 -11.15 -14.18
C GLU A 169 2.74 -10.42 -13.82
N LEU A 170 2.28 -9.54 -14.71
CA LEU A 170 0.99 -8.88 -14.55
C LEU A 170 -0.16 -9.84 -14.85
N VAL A 171 -0.96 -10.16 -13.84
CA VAL A 171 -2.19 -10.97 -13.99
C VAL A 171 -3.35 -10.08 -14.41
N LYS A 172 -3.48 -8.89 -13.79
CA LYS A 172 -4.56 -7.95 -14.10
C LYS A 172 -4.13 -6.54 -13.73
N PHE A 173 -4.49 -5.59 -14.58
CA PHE A 173 -4.48 -4.16 -14.29
C PHE A 173 -5.89 -3.59 -14.35
N SER A 174 -6.20 -2.66 -13.47
CA SER A 174 -7.42 -1.86 -13.50
C SER A 174 -7.22 -0.52 -12.80
N TYR A 175 -8.16 0.41 -12.99
CA TYR A 175 -8.17 1.69 -12.28
C TYR A 175 -9.06 1.68 -11.03
N SER A 176 -9.66 0.53 -10.72
CA SER A 176 -10.53 0.35 -9.54
C SER A 176 -10.61 -1.11 -9.13
N LEU A 177 -10.87 -1.35 -7.85
CA LEU A 177 -11.23 -2.65 -7.30
C LEU A 177 -12.18 -2.41 -6.11
N GLY A 178 -13.46 -2.73 -6.30
CA GLY A 178 -14.49 -2.58 -5.27
C GLY A 178 -14.58 -1.17 -4.71
N SER A 179 -14.59 -1.08 -3.38
CA SER A 179 -14.68 0.17 -2.62
C SER A 179 -13.31 0.83 -2.33
N ILE A 180 -12.21 0.14 -2.69
CA ILE A 180 -10.86 0.63 -2.40
C ILE A 180 -10.63 1.96 -3.11
N LYS A 181 -10.34 3.00 -2.32
CA LYS A 181 -10.17 4.37 -2.82
C LYS A 181 -11.37 4.97 -3.56
N GLU A 182 -12.60 4.49 -3.34
CA GLU A 182 -13.82 4.95 -4.02
C GLU A 182 -13.96 6.48 -4.01
N LYS A 183 -13.62 7.13 -2.89
CA LYS A 183 -13.60 8.60 -2.74
C LYS A 183 -12.78 9.30 -3.83
N TRP A 184 -11.67 8.68 -4.26
CA TRP A 184 -10.77 9.22 -5.27
C TRP A 184 -11.12 8.78 -6.68
N ILE A 185 -11.65 7.56 -6.84
CA ILE A 185 -11.99 6.98 -8.14
C ILE A 185 -13.15 7.72 -8.79
N LYS A 186 -14.18 8.11 -8.02
CA LYS A 186 -15.35 8.84 -8.57
C LYS A 186 -14.96 10.15 -9.28
N PRO A 187 -14.18 11.07 -8.67
CA PRO A 187 -13.74 12.29 -9.35
C PRO A 187 -12.55 12.08 -10.30
N HIS A 188 -11.73 11.03 -10.10
CA HIS A 188 -10.50 10.79 -10.82
C HIS A 188 -10.38 9.31 -11.24
N PRO A 189 -11.15 8.84 -12.24
CA PRO A 189 -11.29 7.41 -12.56
C PRO A 189 -9.96 6.73 -12.98
N HIS A 190 -8.96 7.49 -13.41
CA HIS A 190 -7.64 6.99 -13.81
C HIS A 190 -6.50 7.47 -12.90
N GLY A 191 -6.83 7.95 -11.71
CA GLY A 191 -5.85 8.53 -10.78
C GLY A 191 -5.03 7.52 -9.99
N ASN A 192 -5.45 6.25 -9.94
CA ASN A 192 -4.77 5.17 -9.24
C ASN A 192 -4.70 3.93 -10.12
N GLY A 193 -3.58 3.20 -10.04
CA GLY A 193 -3.40 1.89 -10.64
C GLY A 193 -3.59 0.78 -9.62
N PHE A 194 -4.31 -0.26 -10.00
CA PHE A 194 -4.55 -1.48 -9.23
C PHE A 194 -3.90 -2.63 -9.99
N PHE A 195 -2.81 -3.16 -9.47
CA PHE A 195 -1.99 -4.18 -10.12
C PHE A 195 -2.09 -5.48 -9.35
N ILE A 196 -2.56 -6.54 -9.99
CA ILE A 196 -2.51 -7.90 -9.47
C ILE A 196 -1.36 -8.61 -10.20
N LEU A 197 -0.40 -9.10 -9.44
CA LEU A 197 0.86 -9.63 -9.95
C LEU A 197 1.16 -10.97 -9.28
N ARG A 198 1.97 -11.77 -9.96
CA ARG A 198 2.58 -12.98 -9.40
C ARG A 198 4.06 -13.06 -9.76
N THR A 199 4.83 -13.86 -9.03
CA THR A 199 6.18 -14.19 -9.48
C THR A 199 6.11 -14.93 -10.80
N SER A 200 6.93 -14.56 -11.79
CA SER A 200 7.08 -15.35 -13.01
C SER A 200 7.60 -16.74 -12.65
N GLU A 201 6.96 -17.78 -13.15
CA GLU A 201 7.49 -19.15 -13.05
C GLU A 201 8.82 -19.19 -13.83
N CYS A 202 9.86 -19.74 -13.20
CA CYS A 202 11.16 -19.98 -13.85
C CYS A 202 11.10 -21.23 -14.73
#